data_8ccd919faf6556b573ca7d4fcd8fbd97
#
_entry.id   8ccd919faf6556b573ca7d4fcd8fbd97
#
_cell.length_a   1.000
_cell.length_b   1.000
_cell.length_c   1.000
_cell.angle_alpha   90.00
_cell.angle_beta   90.00
_cell.angle_gamma   90.00
#
_symmetry.space_group_name_H-M   'P 1'
#
loop_
_entity.id
_entity.type
_entity.pdbx_description
1 polymer ?
#
loop_
_entity_poly.entity_id
_entity_poly.type
_entity_poly.pdbx_seq_one_letter_code
_entity_poly.pdbx_strand_id
1 'polypeptide(L)'
;FIQSYELDDADMERLIKPTMDEIKDVLYADWAKTVLFLKGAGLNEENVGCMENDFIKALMIEPHILNDPYVQSSVYQMIKNRINEAKVGVLKVHGNYSIVSGDPYSLCQHIFAMPVTGLLKAGEIYNQYWCRQGTQKLACYRAPMTCHNNIRLVYPNHSEVAAYWYQYMTTCTIFNSWDTAAHALNGMDKDGDLVMLTDNDVLVRNLRELPALMCVQRNLSLIHI
;
A
#
# COMPACT_ATOMS: atom_id res chain seq x y z
N PHE A 1 -4.38 6.81 -9.28
CA PHE A 1 -5.55 6.41 -8.49
C PHE A 1 -6.50 7.58 -8.20
N ILE A 2 -5.98 8.78 -7.86
CA ILE A 2 -6.79 9.96 -7.47
C ILE A 2 -7.81 10.35 -8.54
N GLN A 3 -7.49 10.23 -9.82
CA GLN A 3 -8.40 10.51 -10.93
C GLN A 3 -9.68 9.64 -10.96
N SER A 4 -9.69 8.55 -10.21
CA SER A 4 -10.84 7.66 -10.10
C SER A 4 -11.83 8.09 -9.01
N TYR A 5 -11.51 9.17 -8.32
CA TYR A 5 -12.34 9.74 -7.26
C TYR A 5 -12.96 11.07 -7.69
N GLU A 6 -14.15 11.34 -7.25
CA GLU A 6 -14.79 12.65 -7.33
C GLU A 6 -14.60 13.38 -5.99
N LEU A 7 -13.37 13.84 -5.74
CA LEU A 7 -13.04 14.56 -4.50
C LEU A 7 -13.42 16.02 -4.63
N ASP A 8 -14.00 16.56 -3.55
CA ASP A 8 -14.16 18.01 -3.41
C ASP A 8 -12.84 18.68 -2.96
N ASP A 9 -12.83 20.02 -2.97
CA ASP A 9 -11.63 20.79 -2.63
C ASP A 9 -11.18 20.52 -1.17
N ALA A 10 -12.10 20.32 -0.24
CA ALA A 10 -11.78 20.02 1.15
C ALA A 10 -11.15 18.64 1.34
N ASP A 11 -11.64 17.66 0.61
CA ASP A 11 -11.07 16.31 0.60
C ASP A 11 -9.70 16.30 -0.08
N MET A 12 -9.54 17.05 -1.15
CA MET A 12 -8.25 17.22 -1.83
C MET A 12 -7.23 17.90 -0.90
N GLU A 13 -7.61 18.95 -0.19
CA GLU A 13 -6.73 19.59 0.80
C GLU A 13 -6.30 18.62 1.91
N ARG A 14 -7.24 17.83 2.44
CA ARG A 14 -6.93 16.81 3.47
C ARG A 14 -5.95 15.76 2.95
N LEU A 15 -6.14 15.30 1.72
CA LEU A 15 -5.30 14.27 1.11
C LEU A 15 -3.88 14.78 0.83
N ILE A 16 -3.74 16.05 0.41
CA ILE A 16 -2.45 16.67 0.08
C ILE A 16 -1.69 17.11 1.34
N LYS A 17 -2.41 17.47 2.41
CA LYS A 17 -1.84 18.06 3.62
C LYS A 17 -0.63 17.30 4.18
N PRO A 18 -0.64 15.97 4.37
CA PRO A 18 0.52 15.25 4.93
C PRO A 18 1.79 15.40 4.06
N THR A 19 1.62 15.47 2.73
CA THR A 19 2.74 15.69 1.80
C THR A 19 3.27 17.11 1.90
N MET A 20 2.38 18.09 2.00
CA MET A 20 2.76 19.50 2.13
C MET A 20 3.44 19.79 3.47
N ASP A 21 2.94 19.18 4.54
CA ASP A 21 3.54 19.34 5.88
C ASP A 21 4.94 18.71 5.90
N GLU A 22 5.13 17.53 5.34
CA GLU A 22 6.44 16.88 5.18
C GLU A 22 7.44 17.79 4.45
N ILE A 23 7.05 18.35 3.31
CA ILE A 23 7.88 19.23 2.50
C ILE A 23 8.25 20.51 3.31
N LYS A 24 7.28 21.11 4.00
CA LYS A 24 7.50 22.30 4.83
C LYS A 24 8.46 22.02 5.98
N ASP A 25 8.28 20.91 6.68
CA ASP A 25 9.11 20.53 7.81
C ASP A 25 10.59 20.41 7.43
N VAL A 26 10.86 19.84 6.25
CA VAL A 26 12.22 19.71 5.73
C VAL A 26 12.77 21.07 5.26
N LEU A 27 11.93 21.91 4.64
CA LEU A 27 12.33 23.26 4.22
C LEU A 27 12.71 24.16 5.42
N TYR A 28 12.06 23.98 6.58
CA TYR A 28 12.40 24.70 7.82
C TYR A 28 13.57 24.08 8.58
N ALA A 29 14.25 23.09 8.00
CA ALA A 29 15.42 22.42 8.57
C ALA A 29 15.17 21.77 9.94
N ASP A 30 13.97 21.22 10.17
CA ASP A 30 13.73 20.35 11.31
C ASP A 30 14.58 19.09 11.13
N TRP A 31 15.58 18.94 11.99
CA TRP A 31 16.55 17.85 11.88
C TRP A 31 15.88 16.47 11.91
N ALA A 32 15.05 16.19 12.90
CA ALA A 32 14.42 14.89 13.07
C ALA A 32 13.53 14.54 11.87
N LYS A 33 12.74 15.51 11.40
CA LYS A 33 11.87 15.35 10.24
C LYS A 33 12.64 15.23 8.94
N THR A 34 13.78 15.93 8.82
CA THR A 34 14.68 15.79 7.67
C THR A 34 15.28 14.39 7.61
N VAL A 35 15.71 13.83 8.73
CA VAL A 35 16.20 12.44 8.80
C VAL A 35 15.11 11.45 8.39
N LEU A 36 13.87 11.63 8.87
CA LEU A 36 12.74 10.80 8.49
C LEU A 36 12.42 10.90 7.00
N PHE A 37 12.45 12.11 6.44
CA PHE A 37 12.24 12.35 5.01
C PHE A 37 13.31 11.67 4.16
N LEU A 38 14.58 11.78 4.52
CA LEU A 38 15.70 11.18 3.80
C LEU A 38 15.68 9.66 3.85
N LYS A 39 15.26 9.10 4.96
CA LYS A 39 15.12 7.64 5.09
C LYS A 39 13.92 7.11 4.29
N GLY A 40 12.91 7.93 4.07
CA GLY A 40 11.69 7.53 3.36
C GLY A 40 10.73 6.69 4.19
N ALA A 41 9.75 6.08 3.53
CA ALA A 41 8.76 5.22 4.16
C ALA A 41 9.40 3.93 4.70
N GLY A 42 8.80 3.35 5.75
CA GLY A 42 9.22 2.05 6.29
C GLY A 42 10.09 2.12 7.54
N LEU A 43 10.13 3.27 8.23
CA LEU A 43 10.72 3.37 9.55
C LEU A 43 9.83 2.67 10.58
N ASN A 44 10.36 1.65 11.23
CA ASN A 44 9.74 0.99 12.37
C ASN A 44 10.80 0.74 13.46
N GLU A 45 10.37 0.31 14.64
CA GLU A 45 11.26 0.06 15.77
C GLU A 45 12.33 -0.99 15.46
N GLU A 46 12.04 -1.96 14.60
CA GLU A 46 12.95 -3.05 14.25
C GLU A 46 14.05 -2.59 13.30
N ASN A 47 13.76 -1.65 12.39
CA ASN A 47 14.70 -1.22 11.34
C ASN A 47 15.35 0.15 11.55
N VAL A 48 15.00 0.85 12.62
CA VAL A 48 15.61 2.15 12.98
C VAL A 48 17.13 2.05 13.11
N GLY A 49 17.64 0.94 13.64
CA GLY A 49 19.07 0.69 13.77
C GLY A 49 19.79 0.22 12.51
N CYS A 50 19.04 -0.26 11.51
CA CYS A 50 19.58 -0.83 10.27
C CYS A 50 19.61 0.22 9.15
N MET A 51 20.41 1.27 9.32
CA MET A 51 20.58 2.29 8.30
C MET A 51 21.75 1.94 7.38
N GLU A 52 21.46 1.71 6.11
CA GLU A 52 22.49 1.46 5.10
C GLU A 52 23.13 2.74 4.55
N ASN A 53 22.41 3.88 4.65
CA ASN A 53 22.87 5.15 4.09
C ASN A 53 23.77 5.90 5.09
N ASP A 54 25.06 6.01 4.78
CA ASP A 54 26.05 6.68 5.63
C ASP A 54 25.78 8.18 5.81
N PHE A 55 25.13 8.84 4.84
CA PHE A 55 24.74 10.23 4.95
C PHE A 55 23.69 10.43 6.04
N ILE A 56 22.71 9.54 6.16
CA ILE A 56 21.69 9.58 7.21
C ILE A 56 22.32 9.27 8.56
N LYS A 57 23.25 8.30 8.63
CA LYS A 57 24.02 8.00 9.86
C LYS A 57 24.80 9.22 10.33
N ALA A 58 25.47 9.90 9.41
CA ALA A 58 26.22 11.12 9.75
C ALA A 58 25.31 12.21 10.30
N LEU A 59 24.15 12.44 9.70
CA LEU A 59 23.13 13.39 10.19
C LEU A 59 22.60 13.04 11.58
N MET A 60 22.48 11.75 11.90
CA MET A 60 22.03 11.32 13.23
C MET A 60 23.08 11.55 14.31
N ILE A 61 24.35 11.46 13.96
CA ILE A 61 25.46 11.67 14.88
C ILE A 61 25.70 13.17 15.10
N GLU A 62 25.68 13.95 14.01
CA GLU A 62 26.00 15.37 14.04
C GLU A 62 24.96 16.20 13.29
N PRO A 63 23.93 16.72 13.98
CA PRO A 63 22.86 17.50 13.37
C PRO A 63 23.33 18.78 12.65
N HIS A 64 24.47 19.35 13.07
CA HIS A 64 25.00 20.58 12.46
C HIS A 64 25.49 20.39 11.03
N ILE A 65 25.64 19.15 10.56
CA ILE A 65 25.92 18.83 9.15
C ILE A 65 24.85 19.40 8.21
N LEU A 66 23.61 19.61 8.68
CA LEU A 66 22.58 20.28 7.89
C LEU A 66 22.94 21.71 7.49
N ASN A 67 23.91 22.35 8.16
CA ASN A 67 24.40 23.66 7.81
C ASN A 67 25.49 23.65 6.73
N ASP A 68 26.01 22.47 6.37
CA ASP A 68 26.98 22.34 5.31
C ASP A 68 26.35 22.65 3.94
N PRO A 69 26.98 23.48 3.08
CA PRO A 69 26.42 23.87 1.79
C PRO A 69 26.15 22.71 0.83
N TYR A 70 26.97 21.68 0.86
CA TYR A 70 26.77 20.48 0.03
C TYR A 70 25.55 19.69 0.48
N VAL A 71 25.40 19.52 1.81
CA VAL A 71 24.25 18.86 2.41
C VAL A 71 22.96 19.61 2.11
N GLN A 72 22.97 20.94 2.28
CA GLN A 72 21.81 21.79 1.94
C GLN A 72 21.44 21.67 0.46
N SER A 73 22.42 21.69 -0.45
CA SER A 73 22.16 21.53 -1.87
C SER A 73 21.55 20.17 -2.19
N SER A 74 22.05 19.11 -1.57
CA SER A 74 21.55 17.74 -1.75
C SER A 74 20.12 17.58 -1.23
N VAL A 75 19.81 18.07 -0.03
CA VAL A 75 18.47 18.08 0.55
C VAL A 75 17.51 18.91 -0.31
N TYR A 76 17.93 20.09 -0.76
CA TYR A 76 17.12 20.92 -1.65
C TYR A 76 16.75 20.21 -2.96
N GLN A 77 17.70 19.49 -3.57
CA GLN A 77 17.41 18.71 -4.78
C GLN A 77 16.40 17.58 -4.51
N MET A 78 16.50 16.91 -3.37
CA MET A 78 15.53 15.89 -2.96
C MET A 78 14.14 16.48 -2.74
N ILE A 79 14.04 17.64 -2.09
CA ILE A 79 12.78 18.37 -1.92
C ILE A 79 12.17 18.74 -3.28
N LYS A 80 12.99 19.25 -4.20
CA LYS A 80 12.53 19.59 -5.56
C LYS A 80 11.96 18.38 -6.29
N ASN A 81 12.61 17.23 -6.18
CA ASN A 81 12.12 15.99 -6.75
C ASN A 81 10.79 15.59 -6.10
N ARG A 82 10.69 15.67 -4.77
CA ARG A 82 9.47 15.36 -4.00
C ARG A 82 8.29 16.27 -4.39
N ILE A 83 8.55 17.56 -4.61
CA ILE A 83 7.55 18.50 -5.11
C ILE A 83 7.07 18.11 -6.52
N ASN A 84 7.98 17.72 -7.40
CA ASN A 84 7.62 17.27 -8.75
C ASN A 84 6.80 15.97 -8.72
N GLU A 85 7.13 15.03 -7.86
CA GLU A 85 6.34 13.82 -7.61
C GLU A 85 4.93 14.16 -7.09
N ALA A 86 4.83 15.08 -6.12
CA ALA A 86 3.55 15.51 -5.58
C ALA A 86 2.66 16.17 -6.66
N LYS A 87 3.26 16.96 -7.58
CA LYS A 87 2.53 17.57 -8.71
C LYS A 87 1.92 16.55 -9.67
N VAL A 88 2.49 15.36 -9.78
CA VAL A 88 1.94 14.25 -10.59
C VAL A 88 1.10 13.27 -9.76
N GLY A 89 0.77 13.63 -8.52
CA GLY A 89 -0.16 12.88 -7.68
C GLY A 89 0.47 11.80 -6.80
N VAL A 90 1.80 11.78 -6.63
CA VAL A 90 2.46 10.90 -5.68
C VAL A 90 2.38 11.54 -4.29
N LEU A 91 1.35 11.18 -3.54
CA LEU A 91 1.04 11.74 -2.23
C LEU A 91 1.39 10.77 -1.10
N LYS A 92 1.69 11.33 0.07
CA LYS A 92 1.94 10.56 1.29
C LYS A 92 0.60 10.17 1.91
N VAL A 93 0.33 8.89 1.95
CA VAL A 93 -0.83 8.31 2.62
C VAL A 93 -0.39 7.17 3.53
N HIS A 94 -1.14 6.94 4.61
CA HIS A 94 -0.94 5.75 5.41
C HIS A 94 -1.39 4.53 4.61
N GLY A 95 -0.49 3.58 4.39
CA GLY A 95 -0.75 2.41 3.56
C GLY A 95 0.48 1.54 3.38
N ASN A 96 0.27 0.38 2.80
CA ASN A 96 1.37 -0.50 2.47
C ASN A 96 1.15 -1.22 1.14
N TYR A 97 2.25 -1.61 0.51
CA TYR A 97 2.24 -2.58 -0.57
C TYR A 97 2.48 -3.97 0.00
N SER A 98 1.74 -4.95 -0.49
CA SER A 98 1.92 -6.34 -0.12
C SER A 98 1.72 -7.28 -1.31
N ILE A 99 2.42 -8.40 -1.28
CA ILE A 99 2.29 -9.44 -2.30
C ILE A 99 0.92 -10.10 -2.17
N VAL A 100 0.30 -10.41 -3.30
CA VAL A 100 -0.99 -11.08 -3.35
C VAL A 100 -0.81 -12.59 -3.15
N SER A 101 -1.65 -13.17 -2.30
CA SER A 101 -1.77 -14.61 -2.14
C SER A 101 -3.22 -15.06 -2.27
N GLY A 102 -3.43 -16.25 -2.80
CA GLY A 102 -4.70 -16.95 -2.64
C GLY A 102 -4.86 -17.49 -1.24
N ASP A 103 -6.05 -17.98 -0.93
CA ASP A 103 -6.35 -18.60 0.35
C ASP A 103 -5.69 -19.98 0.47
N PRO A 104 -4.60 -20.15 1.26
CA PRO A 104 -3.93 -21.44 1.40
C PRO A 104 -4.77 -22.46 2.14
N TYR A 105 -5.71 -22.03 2.99
CA TYR A 105 -6.64 -22.92 3.67
C TYR A 105 -7.63 -23.56 2.69
N SER A 106 -8.19 -22.77 1.78
CA SER A 106 -9.02 -23.27 0.67
C SER A 106 -8.26 -24.24 -0.22
N LEU A 107 -6.99 -23.96 -0.51
CA LEU A 107 -6.13 -24.86 -1.28
C LEU A 107 -5.91 -26.19 -0.56
N CYS A 108 -5.64 -26.19 0.73
CA CYS A 108 -5.51 -27.40 1.52
C CYS A 108 -6.81 -28.23 1.52
N GLN A 109 -7.95 -27.59 1.71
CA GLN A 109 -9.25 -28.26 1.63
C GLN A 109 -9.42 -28.99 0.27
N HIS A 110 -9.06 -28.30 -0.82
CA HIS A 110 -9.14 -28.90 -2.17
C HIS A 110 -8.20 -30.11 -2.31
N ILE A 111 -6.94 -29.99 -1.87
CA ILE A 111 -5.94 -31.07 -1.96
C ILE A 111 -6.42 -32.32 -1.19
N PHE A 112 -7.05 -32.14 -0.05
CA PHE A 112 -7.57 -33.23 0.76
C PHE A 112 -9.00 -33.67 0.41
N ALA A 113 -9.50 -33.25 -0.76
CA ALA A 113 -10.85 -33.54 -1.25
C ALA A 113 -11.97 -33.18 -0.24
N MET A 114 -11.74 -32.15 0.56
CA MET A 114 -12.73 -31.59 1.48
C MET A 114 -13.59 -30.54 0.76
N PRO A 115 -14.81 -30.28 1.24
CA PRO A 115 -15.58 -29.15 0.73
C PRO A 115 -14.78 -27.85 0.93
N VAL A 116 -14.57 -27.10 -0.16
CA VAL A 116 -13.85 -25.81 -0.12
C VAL A 116 -14.76 -24.74 0.46
N THR A 117 -14.48 -24.31 1.67
CA THR A 117 -15.23 -23.25 2.36
C THR A 117 -14.38 -22.01 2.61
N GLY A 118 -13.05 -22.19 2.72
CA GLY A 118 -12.14 -21.13 3.10
C GLY A 118 -12.37 -20.60 4.51
N LEU A 119 -11.55 -19.65 4.92
CA LEU A 119 -11.74 -18.90 6.18
C LEU A 119 -12.20 -17.46 5.94
N LEU A 120 -12.08 -16.97 4.71
CA LEU A 120 -12.42 -15.62 4.30
C LEU A 120 -13.72 -15.65 3.48
N LYS A 121 -14.63 -14.73 3.79
CA LYS A 121 -15.86 -14.52 3.01
C LYS A 121 -15.59 -13.59 1.81
N ALA A 122 -16.55 -13.50 0.90
CA ALA A 122 -16.51 -12.51 -0.19
C ALA A 122 -16.32 -11.08 0.37
N GLY A 123 -15.41 -10.31 -0.23
CA GLY A 123 -14.99 -8.99 0.24
C GLY A 123 -13.95 -9.01 1.35
N GLU A 124 -13.76 -10.12 2.04
CA GLU A 124 -12.76 -10.22 3.09
C GLU A 124 -11.37 -10.56 2.53
N ILE A 125 -10.38 -10.00 3.21
CA ILE A 125 -8.95 -10.31 3.03
C ILE A 125 -8.34 -10.65 4.39
N TYR A 126 -7.16 -11.28 4.38
CA TYR A 126 -6.32 -11.33 5.57
C TYR A 126 -4.97 -10.67 5.27
N ASN A 127 -4.63 -9.69 6.08
CA ASN A 127 -3.31 -9.06 6.09
C ASN A 127 -2.93 -8.82 7.54
N GLN A 128 -1.84 -9.44 7.99
CA GLN A 128 -1.46 -9.45 9.41
C GLN A 128 -1.24 -8.04 9.97
N TYR A 129 -0.63 -7.14 9.20
CA TYR A 129 -0.40 -5.76 9.63
C TYR A 129 -1.74 -5.05 9.94
N TRP A 130 -2.68 -5.07 8.99
CA TRP A 130 -3.97 -4.39 9.14
C TRP A 130 -4.88 -5.03 10.19
N CYS A 131 -4.79 -6.37 10.34
CA CYS A 131 -5.52 -7.06 11.40
C CYS A 131 -5.01 -6.66 12.79
N ARG A 132 -3.69 -6.52 12.97
CA ARG A 132 -3.09 -6.05 14.23
C ARG A 132 -3.43 -4.59 14.56
N GLN A 133 -3.61 -3.74 13.55
CA GLN A 133 -4.05 -2.36 13.72
C GLN A 133 -5.55 -2.23 14.03
N GLY A 134 -6.31 -3.32 13.94
CA GLY A 134 -7.75 -3.30 14.17
C GLY A 134 -8.55 -2.60 13.07
N THR A 135 -7.96 -2.41 11.90
CA THR A 135 -8.58 -1.70 10.77
C THR A 135 -9.75 -2.49 10.21
N GLN A 136 -10.91 -1.83 10.01
CA GLN A 136 -12.13 -2.49 9.57
C GLN A 136 -12.36 -2.44 8.06
N LYS A 137 -11.82 -1.41 7.39
CA LYS A 137 -12.04 -1.16 5.96
C LYS A 137 -10.77 -0.62 5.34
N LEU A 138 -10.47 -1.06 4.13
CA LEU A 138 -9.31 -0.62 3.37
C LEU A 138 -9.71 -0.37 1.92
N ALA A 139 -9.17 0.68 1.32
CA ALA A 139 -9.15 0.83 -0.12
C ALA A 139 -7.98 0.02 -0.68
N CYS A 140 -8.27 -0.80 -1.70
CA CYS A 140 -7.33 -1.69 -2.34
C CYS A 140 -7.14 -1.30 -3.81
N TYR A 141 -5.89 -1.17 -4.22
CA TYR A 141 -5.48 -0.79 -5.57
C TYR A 141 -4.43 -1.75 -6.10
N ARG A 142 -4.43 -1.93 -7.41
CA ARG A 142 -3.33 -2.56 -8.14
C ARG A 142 -2.90 -1.68 -9.31
N ALA A 143 -1.60 -1.52 -9.49
CA ALA A 143 -1.04 -0.87 -10.68
C ALA A 143 -0.64 -1.94 -11.72
N PRO A 144 -0.81 -1.65 -13.04
CA PRO A 144 -1.44 -0.44 -13.58
C PRO A 144 -2.97 -0.47 -13.44
N MET A 145 -3.59 0.69 -13.20
CA MET A 145 -5.04 0.84 -13.31
C MET A 145 -5.41 1.16 -14.76
N THR A 146 -6.30 0.37 -15.33
CA THR A 146 -6.78 0.56 -16.70
C THR A 146 -8.15 1.21 -16.77
N CYS A 147 -8.90 1.19 -15.68
CA CYS A 147 -10.21 1.84 -15.58
C CYS A 147 -10.54 2.21 -14.12
N HIS A 148 -11.53 3.08 -13.94
CA HIS A 148 -11.99 3.54 -12.63
C HIS A 148 -12.57 2.41 -11.77
N ASN A 149 -12.94 1.29 -12.37
CA ASN A 149 -13.51 0.13 -11.67
C ASN A 149 -12.45 -0.74 -10.97
N ASN A 150 -11.16 -0.46 -11.18
CA ASN A 150 -10.05 -1.23 -10.59
C ASN A 150 -9.72 -0.83 -9.13
N ILE A 151 -10.69 -0.29 -8.40
CA ILE A 151 -10.58 0.02 -6.98
C ILE A 151 -11.56 -0.86 -6.23
N ARG A 152 -11.14 -1.44 -5.11
CA ARG A 152 -12.00 -2.28 -4.28
C ARG A 152 -11.93 -1.86 -2.83
N LEU A 153 -13.09 -1.90 -2.17
CA LEU A 153 -13.19 -1.85 -0.73
C LEU A 153 -13.04 -3.28 -0.20
N VAL A 154 -12.10 -3.49 0.69
CA VAL A 154 -11.83 -4.80 1.28
C VAL A 154 -11.88 -4.73 2.80
N TYR A 155 -12.22 -5.85 3.42
CA TYR A 155 -12.47 -5.95 4.87
C TYR A 155 -11.49 -6.94 5.49
N PRO A 156 -10.54 -6.47 6.33
CA PRO A 156 -9.65 -7.36 7.06
C PRO A 156 -10.45 -8.31 7.98
N ASN A 157 -10.16 -9.61 7.91
CA ASN A 157 -10.79 -10.61 8.76
C ASN A 157 -10.03 -10.71 10.08
N HIS A 158 -10.71 -10.41 11.20
CA HIS A 158 -10.14 -10.39 12.55
C HIS A 158 -10.39 -11.67 13.35
N SER A 159 -10.84 -12.76 12.70
CA SER A 159 -11.12 -14.00 13.43
C SER A 159 -9.83 -14.65 13.96
N GLU A 160 -9.90 -15.19 15.16
CA GLU A 160 -8.79 -15.92 15.77
C GLU A 160 -8.38 -17.14 14.93
N VAL A 161 -9.35 -17.75 14.24
CA VAL A 161 -9.11 -18.90 13.36
C VAL A 161 -8.25 -18.50 12.16
N ALA A 162 -8.58 -17.38 11.50
CA ALA A 162 -7.76 -16.87 10.39
C ALA A 162 -6.36 -16.46 10.90
N ALA A 163 -6.30 -15.78 12.03
CA ALA A 163 -5.02 -15.39 12.64
C ALA A 163 -4.14 -16.60 12.96
N TYR A 164 -4.71 -17.71 13.46
CA TYR A 164 -3.99 -18.95 13.74
C TYR A 164 -3.48 -19.62 12.44
N TRP A 165 -4.33 -19.80 11.45
CA TRP A 165 -3.97 -20.49 10.21
C TRP A 165 -3.01 -19.70 9.33
N TYR A 166 -3.10 -18.35 9.33
CA TYR A 166 -2.28 -17.49 8.50
C TYR A 166 -1.13 -16.81 9.25
N GLN A 167 -0.81 -17.26 10.47
CA GLN A 167 0.19 -16.62 11.36
C GLN A 167 1.57 -16.41 10.73
N TYR A 168 1.97 -17.27 9.80
CA TYR A 168 3.26 -17.17 9.09
C TYR A 168 3.20 -16.38 7.79
N MET A 169 2.01 -15.93 7.40
CA MET A 169 1.78 -15.14 6.19
C MET A 169 1.91 -13.64 6.53
N THR A 170 3.14 -13.20 6.83
CA THR A 170 3.39 -11.87 7.44
C THR A 170 3.51 -10.75 6.42
N THR A 171 3.90 -11.04 5.17
CA THR A 171 4.24 -10.04 4.14
C THR A 171 3.24 -9.96 3.00
N CYS A 172 2.22 -10.80 3.01
CA CYS A 172 1.26 -10.88 1.92
C CYS A 172 -0.15 -10.47 2.34
N THR A 173 -0.98 -10.20 1.35
CA THR A 173 -2.43 -10.09 1.49
C THR A 173 -3.07 -11.33 0.88
N ILE A 174 -3.80 -12.06 1.71
CA ILE A 174 -4.55 -13.24 1.31
C ILE A 174 -5.94 -12.80 0.86
N PHE A 175 -6.28 -13.11 -0.39
CA PHE A 175 -7.60 -12.87 -0.94
C PHE A 175 -8.47 -14.11 -0.79
N ASN A 176 -9.76 -13.89 -0.58
CA ASN A 176 -10.74 -14.96 -0.49
C ASN A 176 -10.91 -15.70 -1.84
N SER A 177 -11.54 -16.86 -1.80
CA SER A 177 -11.78 -17.71 -2.99
C SER A 177 -13.20 -17.56 -3.56
N TRP A 178 -13.98 -16.58 -3.09
CA TRP A 178 -15.41 -16.50 -3.37
C TRP A 178 -15.82 -15.38 -4.31
N ASP A 179 -15.06 -14.30 -4.35
CA ASP A 179 -15.41 -13.15 -5.19
C ASP A 179 -14.47 -13.00 -6.40
N THR A 180 -14.79 -12.01 -7.23
CA THR A 180 -14.05 -11.68 -8.44
C THR A 180 -13.10 -10.51 -8.26
N ALA A 181 -12.68 -10.20 -7.02
CA ALA A 181 -11.82 -9.05 -6.73
C ALA A 181 -10.51 -9.09 -7.52
N ALA A 182 -9.92 -10.28 -7.69
CA ALA A 182 -8.72 -10.46 -8.51
C ALA A 182 -8.93 -9.99 -9.96
N HIS A 183 -10.03 -10.40 -10.58
CA HIS A 183 -10.36 -9.96 -11.95
C HIS A 183 -10.68 -8.46 -12.01
N ALA A 184 -11.37 -7.93 -11.01
CA ALA A 184 -11.69 -6.51 -10.90
C ALA A 184 -10.44 -5.63 -10.72
N LEU A 185 -9.41 -6.14 -10.05
CA LEU A 185 -8.12 -5.49 -9.89
C LEU A 185 -7.20 -5.70 -11.10
N ASN A 186 -7.75 -5.51 -12.30
CA ASN A 186 -7.03 -5.59 -13.57
C ASN A 186 -6.41 -6.97 -13.85
N GLY A 187 -7.16 -8.04 -13.58
CA GLY A 187 -6.69 -9.39 -13.79
C GLY A 187 -5.51 -9.75 -12.89
N MET A 188 -5.56 -9.30 -11.64
CA MET A 188 -4.57 -9.63 -10.62
C MET A 188 -4.38 -11.14 -10.53
N ASP A 189 -3.14 -11.58 -10.52
CA ASP A 189 -2.78 -12.98 -10.31
C ASP A 189 -1.82 -13.16 -9.11
N LYS A 190 -1.28 -14.33 -8.93
CA LYS A 190 -0.54 -14.71 -7.71
C LYS A 190 0.92 -15.06 -8.02
N ASP A 191 1.44 -14.52 -9.11
CA ASP A 191 2.81 -14.74 -9.59
C ASP A 191 3.82 -13.71 -9.05
N GLY A 192 3.39 -12.87 -8.13
CA GLY A 192 4.20 -11.80 -7.53
C GLY A 192 3.54 -10.43 -7.61
N ASP A 193 2.28 -10.37 -8.02
CA ASP A 193 1.51 -9.13 -8.04
C ASP A 193 1.46 -8.47 -6.68
N LEU A 194 1.48 -7.14 -6.70
CA LEU A 194 1.40 -6.30 -5.52
C LEU A 194 0.08 -5.53 -5.50
N VAL A 195 -0.51 -5.43 -4.33
CA VAL A 195 -1.61 -4.52 -4.04
C VAL A 195 -1.18 -3.47 -3.04
N MET A 196 -1.69 -2.27 -3.23
CA MET A 196 -1.62 -1.19 -2.24
C MET A 196 -2.90 -1.21 -1.42
N LEU A 197 -2.74 -1.23 -0.11
CA LEU A 197 -3.82 -1.12 0.86
C LEU A 197 -3.67 0.18 1.65
N THR A 198 -4.76 0.89 1.88
CA THR A 198 -4.77 2.12 2.69
C THR A 198 -6.06 2.25 3.47
N ASP A 199 -5.94 2.73 4.71
CA ASP A 199 -7.04 3.11 5.59
C ASP A 199 -7.34 4.61 5.56
N ASN A 200 -6.70 5.35 4.64
CA ASN A 200 -6.91 6.79 4.53
C ASN A 200 -8.41 7.10 4.40
N ASP A 201 -8.95 7.89 5.33
CA ASP A 201 -10.39 8.14 5.47
C ASP A 201 -11.00 8.82 4.24
N VAL A 202 -10.26 9.72 3.58
CA VAL A 202 -10.70 10.37 2.34
C VAL A 202 -10.86 9.35 1.23
N LEU A 203 -9.88 8.46 1.07
CA LEU A 203 -9.88 7.44 0.02
C LEU A 203 -10.92 6.35 0.29
N VAL A 204 -11.05 5.89 1.54
CA VAL A 204 -12.03 4.86 1.92
C VAL A 204 -13.47 5.38 1.84
N ARG A 205 -13.71 6.62 2.30
CA ARG A 205 -15.05 7.23 2.33
C ARG A 205 -15.58 7.53 0.94
N ASN A 206 -14.74 8.03 0.06
CA ASN A 206 -15.10 8.44 -1.29
C ASN A 206 -14.96 7.32 -2.33
N LEU A 207 -14.64 6.11 -1.90
CA LEU A 207 -14.54 4.96 -2.78
C LEU A 207 -15.93 4.57 -3.28
N ARG A 208 -16.12 4.58 -4.59
CA ARG A 208 -17.31 4.08 -5.26
C ARG A 208 -16.97 2.76 -5.93
N GLU A 209 -17.53 1.67 -5.42
CA GLU A 209 -17.43 0.39 -6.10
C GLU A 209 -18.35 0.38 -7.32
N LEU A 210 -17.76 0.56 -8.47
CA LEU A 210 -18.45 0.34 -9.73
C LEU A 210 -18.43 -1.16 -10.06
N PRO A 211 -19.40 -1.64 -10.87
CA PRO A 211 -19.41 -3.04 -11.30
C PRO A 211 -18.06 -3.46 -11.85
N ALA A 212 -17.55 -4.61 -11.43
CA ALA A 212 -16.27 -5.11 -11.89
C ALA A 212 -16.33 -5.34 -13.41
N LEU A 213 -15.44 -4.66 -14.14
CA LEU A 213 -15.16 -5.01 -15.52
C LEU A 213 -14.20 -6.18 -15.50
N MET A 214 -14.71 -7.34 -15.91
CA MET A 214 -13.89 -8.55 -16.01
C MET A 214 -12.89 -8.35 -17.14
N CYS A 215 -11.60 -8.34 -16.79
CA CYS A 215 -10.55 -8.42 -17.79
C CYS A 215 -10.56 -9.85 -18.37
N VAL A 216 -11.09 -10.00 -19.55
CA VAL A 216 -11.04 -11.30 -20.26
C VAL A 216 -9.61 -11.47 -20.74
N GLN A 217 -8.84 -12.27 -20.00
CA GLN A 217 -7.56 -12.74 -20.49
C GLN A 217 -7.82 -13.57 -21.76
N ARG A 218 -7.44 -13.05 -22.92
CA ARG A 218 -7.35 -13.87 -24.11
C ARG A 218 -6.21 -14.86 -23.84
N ASN A 219 -6.55 -16.14 -23.78
CA ASN A 219 -5.56 -17.21 -23.72
C ASN A 219 -4.69 -17.16 -24.99
N LEU A 220 -3.64 -16.37 -24.96
CA LEU A 220 -2.57 -16.38 -25.96
C LEU A 220 -1.62 -17.57 -25.75
N SER A 221 -1.85 -18.36 -24.70
CA SER A 221 -1.03 -19.52 -24.32
C SER A 221 -1.15 -20.73 -25.25
N LEU A 222 -2.08 -20.75 -26.20
CA LEU A 222 -2.16 -21.80 -27.19
C LEU A 222 -1.18 -21.64 -28.38
N ILE A 223 -0.36 -20.60 -28.42
CA ILE A 223 0.60 -20.36 -29.50
C ILE A 223 2.00 -20.89 -29.17
N HIS A 224 2.23 -21.36 -27.95
CA HIS A 224 3.53 -21.87 -27.50
C HIS A 224 3.55 -23.35 -27.08
N ILE A 225 2.70 -24.14 -27.68
CA ILE A 225 2.82 -25.61 -27.61
C ILE A 225 3.31 -26.15 -28.97
#